data_35f52f7374d9d66a8901a65438a61869
#
_entry.id   35f52f7374d9d66a8901a65438a61869
#
_cell.length_a   1.000
_cell.length_b   1.000
_cell.length_c   1.000
_cell.angle_alpha   90.00
_cell.angle_beta   90.00
_cell.angle_gamma   90.00
#
_symmetry.space_group_name_H-M   'P 1'
#
loop_
_entity.id
_entity.type
_entity.pdbx_description
1 polymer ?
#
loop_
_entity_poly.entity_id
_entity_poly.type
_entity_poly.pdbx_seq_one_letter_code
_entity_poly.pdbx_strand_id
1 'polypeptide(L)'
;MIPIVLVTHGDFAKGLIESSEMLVGKSEDLSCVTLEPSDDFSTFKQKIENEIKAVDSSDGVLLLADLLGGSPYNAAAMCIDGVHTECLTGLNMSMLLTALDQREFCGLTELAREC
;
A
#
# COMPACT_ATOMS: atom_id res chain seq x y z
N MET A 1 -6.16 5.09 -12.86
CA MET A 1 -4.94 4.44 -12.35
C MET A 1 -5.14 4.09 -10.88
N ILE A 2 -4.82 2.87 -10.48
CA ILE A 2 -5.05 2.41 -9.11
C ILE A 2 -4.00 3.00 -8.17
N PRO A 3 -4.41 3.74 -7.13
CA PRO A 3 -3.47 4.21 -6.12
C PRO A 3 -2.87 3.05 -5.33
N ILE A 4 -1.59 3.16 -4.99
CA ILE A 4 -0.87 2.16 -4.21
C ILE A 4 -0.41 2.81 -2.91
N VAL A 5 -0.75 2.21 -1.77
CA VAL A 5 -0.37 2.68 -0.45
C VAL A 5 0.43 1.60 0.25
N LEU A 6 1.67 1.92 0.61
CA LEU A 6 2.52 1.01 1.36
C LEU A 6 2.26 1.21 2.86
N VAL A 7 2.06 0.11 3.59
CA VAL A 7 1.69 0.14 5.01
C VAL A 7 2.72 -0.68 5.77
N THR A 8 3.67 -0.03 6.42
CA THR A 8 4.84 -0.72 6.99
C THR A 8 5.24 -0.20 8.36
N HIS A 9 6.13 -0.95 9.02
CA HIS A 9 6.80 -0.51 10.24
C HIS A 9 7.86 0.55 9.89
N GLY A 10 7.92 1.64 10.65
CA GLY A 10 8.96 2.65 10.55
C GLY A 10 9.17 3.14 9.11
N ASP A 11 10.41 3.40 8.76
CA ASP A 11 10.78 4.01 7.46
C ASP A 11 10.97 3.02 6.32
N PHE A 12 10.61 1.76 6.49
CA PHE A 12 10.80 0.75 5.43
C PHE A 12 10.14 1.16 4.12
N ALA A 13 8.88 1.61 4.18
CA ALA A 13 8.15 2.02 2.98
C ALA A 13 8.79 3.24 2.32
N LYS A 14 9.21 4.21 3.12
CA LYS A 14 9.86 5.42 2.60
C LYS A 14 11.13 5.07 1.83
N GLY A 15 11.96 4.20 2.40
CA GLY A 15 13.18 3.74 1.74
C GLY A 15 12.90 2.98 0.47
N LEU A 16 11.85 2.16 0.48
CA LEU A 16 11.45 1.41 -0.70
C LEU A 16 11.00 2.32 -1.84
N ILE A 17 10.20 3.34 -1.52
CA ILE A 17 9.76 4.34 -2.51
C ILE A 17 10.97 5.09 -3.08
N GLU A 18 11.87 5.55 -2.21
CA GLU A 18 13.08 6.26 -2.66
C GLU A 18 13.92 5.40 -3.60
N SER A 19 14.10 4.12 -3.25
CA SER A 19 14.85 3.20 -4.10
C SER A 19 14.16 2.94 -5.42
N SER A 20 12.83 2.84 -5.42
CA SER A 20 12.07 2.63 -6.66
C SER A 20 12.23 3.79 -7.63
N GLU A 21 12.39 5.01 -7.12
CA GLU A 21 12.60 6.19 -7.96
C GLU A 21 13.90 6.11 -8.75
N MET A 22 14.91 5.42 -8.22
CA MET A 22 16.17 5.19 -8.94
C MET A 22 15.99 4.22 -10.11
N LEU A 23 14.97 3.36 -10.05
CA LEU A 23 14.74 2.31 -11.05
C LEU A 23 13.73 2.74 -12.12
N VAL A 24 12.63 3.39 -11.71
CA VAL A 24 11.53 3.71 -12.62
C VAL A 24 11.13 5.18 -12.60
N GLY A 25 11.87 6.01 -11.90
CA GLY A 25 11.53 7.41 -11.73
C GLY A 25 10.43 7.61 -10.71
N LYS A 26 10.00 8.86 -10.55
CA LYS A 26 8.95 9.21 -9.60
C LYS A 26 7.60 8.71 -10.10
N SER A 27 6.86 8.04 -9.23
CA SER A 27 5.55 7.49 -9.55
C SER A 27 4.44 8.34 -8.92
N GLU A 28 3.38 8.57 -9.67
CA GLU A 28 2.18 9.22 -9.15
C GLU A 28 1.33 8.22 -8.38
N ASP A 29 0.47 8.71 -7.49
CA ASP A 29 -0.46 7.89 -6.71
C ASP A 29 0.24 6.71 -6.01
N LEU A 30 1.42 6.98 -5.47
CA LEU A 30 2.19 6.07 -4.64
C LEU A 30 2.51 6.79 -3.34
N SER A 31 2.04 6.25 -2.23
CA SER A 31 2.24 6.85 -0.91
C SER A 31 2.45 5.78 0.15
N CYS A 32 2.72 6.20 1.37
CA CYS A 32 2.93 5.26 2.46
C CYS A 32 2.30 5.76 3.76
N VAL A 33 1.93 4.79 4.61
CA VAL A 33 1.53 5.02 5.99
C VAL A 33 2.50 4.22 6.84
N THR A 34 3.24 4.88 7.73
CA THR A 34 4.26 4.23 8.54
C THR A 34 3.82 4.12 9.98
N LEU A 35 4.03 2.94 10.58
CA LEU A 35 3.80 2.74 12.00
C LEU A 35 5.01 3.27 12.76
N GLU A 36 4.79 4.33 13.54
CA GLU A 36 5.81 4.90 14.38
C GLU A 36 5.81 4.22 15.76
N PRO A 37 6.96 4.21 16.48
CA PRO A 37 7.01 3.58 17.81
C PRO A 37 5.98 4.13 18.80
N SER A 38 5.56 5.39 18.64
CA SER A 38 4.59 6.04 19.52
C SER A 38 3.14 5.79 19.12
N ASP A 39 2.88 5.19 17.96
CA ASP A 39 1.51 4.95 17.49
C ASP A 39 0.89 3.76 18.22
N ASP A 40 -0.34 3.93 18.72
CA ASP A 40 -1.15 2.79 19.11
C ASP A 40 -1.89 2.26 17.88
N PHE A 41 -2.52 1.10 18.02
CA PHE A 41 -3.24 0.44 16.92
C PHE A 41 -4.35 1.32 16.36
N SER A 42 -5.13 1.97 17.23
CA SER A 42 -6.26 2.80 16.83
C SER A 42 -5.80 4.02 16.02
N THR A 43 -4.75 4.69 16.49
CA THR A 43 -4.17 5.84 15.78
C THR A 43 -3.64 5.44 14.42
N PHE A 44 -2.94 4.31 14.35
CA PHE A 44 -2.38 3.82 13.09
C PHE A 44 -3.47 3.43 12.10
N LYS A 45 -4.52 2.73 12.57
CA LYS A 45 -5.67 2.38 11.74
C LYS A 45 -6.33 3.65 11.17
N GLN A 46 -6.44 4.69 11.98
CA GLN A 46 -6.99 5.97 11.53
C GLN A 46 -6.13 6.62 10.46
N LYS A 47 -4.80 6.53 10.57
CA LYS A 47 -3.89 7.03 9.53
C LYS A 47 -4.14 6.31 8.20
N ILE A 48 -4.34 4.99 8.23
CA ILE A 48 -4.63 4.21 7.03
C ILE A 48 -5.95 4.64 6.42
N GLU A 49 -7.00 4.75 7.23
CA GLU A 49 -8.32 5.16 6.75
C GLU A 49 -8.27 6.55 6.11
N ASN A 50 -7.55 7.48 6.73
CA ASN A 50 -7.39 8.83 6.20
C ASN A 50 -6.66 8.82 4.86
N GLU A 51 -5.62 7.98 4.72
CA GLU A 51 -4.87 7.89 3.47
C GLU A 51 -5.71 7.27 2.36
N ILE A 52 -6.47 6.22 2.66
CA ILE A 52 -7.38 5.60 1.69
C ILE A 52 -8.37 6.63 1.17
N LYS A 53 -8.94 7.43 2.04
CA LYS A 53 -9.88 8.49 1.63
C LYS A 53 -9.21 9.56 0.79
N ALA A 54 -7.97 9.93 1.13
CA ALA A 54 -7.23 10.96 0.42
C ALA A 54 -6.87 10.55 -1.00
N VAL A 55 -6.62 9.26 -1.24
CA VAL A 55 -6.21 8.74 -2.56
C VAL A 55 -7.35 8.05 -3.29
N ASP A 56 -8.52 7.95 -2.69
CA ASP A 56 -9.64 7.17 -3.21
C ASP A 56 -9.97 7.51 -4.66
N SER A 57 -10.25 6.47 -5.42
CA SER A 57 -10.62 6.59 -6.82
C SER A 57 -11.66 5.52 -7.17
N SER A 58 -12.29 5.67 -8.33
CA SER A 58 -13.24 4.66 -8.82
C SER A 58 -12.56 3.33 -9.12
N ASP A 59 -11.22 3.32 -9.27
CA ASP A 59 -10.45 2.12 -9.57
C ASP A 59 -10.09 1.31 -8.32
N GLY A 60 -10.35 1.84 -7.14
CA GLY A 60 -10.00 1.21 -5.88
C GLY A 60 -8.60 1.56 -5.41
N VAL A 61 -8.16 0.95 -4.30
CA VAL A 61 -6.85 1.20 -3.68
C VAL A 61 -6.19 -0.13 -3.36
N LEU A 62 -4.92 -0.26 -3.74
CA LEU A 62 -4.11 -1.43 -3.37
C LEU A 62 -3.19 -1.08 -2.21
N LEU A 63 -3.33 -1.82 -1.11
CA LEU A 63 -2.47 -1.71 0.06
C LEU A 63 -1.41 -2.80 0.01
N LEU A 64 -0.15 -2.44 0.23
CA LEU A 64 0.95 -3.40 0.30
C LEU A 64 1.59 -3.30 1.69
N ALA A 65 1.46 -4.37 2.48
CA ALA A 65 1.99 -4.43 3.84
C ALA A 65 3.29 -5.23 3.88
N ASP A 66 4.14 -4.91 4.84
CA ASP A 66 5.45 -5.52 4.94
C ASP A 66 5.42 -6.96 5.46
N LEU A 67 4.53 -7.28 6.40
CA LEU A 67 4.57 -8.55 7.11
C LEU A 67 3.17 -9.05 7.43
N LEU A 68 2.90 -10.32 7.13
CA LEU A 68 1.64 -10.96 7.52
C LEU A 68 1.57 -11.08 9.04
N GLY A 69 0.44 -10.64 9.61
CA GLY A 69 0.20 -10.74 11.05
C GLY A 69 0.83 -9.66 11.90
N GLY A 70 1.59 -8.74 11.31
CA GLY A 70 2.09 -7.57 12.03
C GLY A 70 1.02 -6.50 12.19
N SER A 71 1.26 -5.52 13.06
CA SER A 71 0.30 -4.43 13.29
C SER A 71 -0.08 -3.67 12.01
N PRO A 72 0.86 -3.33 11.10
CA PRO A 72 0.49 -2.70 9.83
C PRO A 72 -0.51 -3.53 9.03
N TYR A 73 -0.28 -4.84 8.89
CA TYR A 73 -1.22 -5.70 8.17
C TYR A 73 -2.56 -5.79 8.89
N ASN A 74 -2.55 -5.99 10.22
CA ASN A 74 -3.79 -6.15 10.98
C ASN A 74 -4.67 -4.91 10.87
N ALA A 75 -4.08 -3.73 10.93
CA ALA A 75 -4.81 -2.47 10.76
C ALA A 75 -5.31 -2.30 9.33
N ALA A 76 -4.48 -2.61 8.34
CA ALA A 76 -4.87 -2.55 6.93
C ALA A 76 -5.99 -3.55 6.62
N ALA A 77 -5.91 -4.76 7.16
CA ALA A 77 -6.93 -5.80 6.95
C ALA A 77 -8.32 -5.36 7.40
N MET A 78 -8.40 -4.54 8.43
CA MET A 78 -9.70 -3.99 8.89
C MET A 78 -10.28 -2.96 7.93
N CYS A 79 -9.49 -2.48 6.96
CA CYS A 79 -9.94 -1.51 5.96
C CYS A 79 -10.30 -2.17 4.62
N ILE A 80 -10.07 -3.48 4.48
CA ILE A 80 -10.36 -4.21 3.24
C ILE A 80 -11.86 -4.45 3.12
N ASP A 81 -12.42 -4.09 1.96
CA ASP A 81 -13.81 -4.38 1.64
C ASP A 81 -13.97 -5.37 0.47
N GLY A 82 -12.85 -5.76 -0.15
CA GLY A 82 -12.85 -6.71 -1.26
C GLY A 82 -13.35 -6.16 -2.59
N VAL A 83 -13.83 -4.93 -2.60
CA VAL A 83 -14.37 -4.29 -3.80
C VAL A 83 -13.53 -3.07 -4.17
N HIS A 84 -13.29 -2.19 -3.22
CA HIS A 84 -12.53 -0.96 -3.43
C HIS A 84 -11.15 -0.97 -2.78
N THR A 85 -10.89 -1.93 -1.91
CA THR A 85 -9.62 -2.00 -1.18
C THR A 85 -9.17 -3.45 -1.09
N GLU A 86 -7.94 -3.72 -1.53
CA GLU A 86 -7.26 -5.01 -1.41
C GLU A 86 -5.93 -4.80 -0.71
N CYS A 87 -5.46 -5.81 0.01
CA CYS A 87 -4.17 -5.75 0.70
C CYS A 87 -3.37 -7.02 0.45
N LEU A 88 -2.09 -6.84 0.12
CA LEU A 88 -1.12 -7.92 0.00
C LEU A 88 -0.03 -7.76 1.04
N THR A 89 0.60 -8.87 1.42
CA THR A 89 1.68 -8.88 2.40
C THR A 89 2.99 -9.33 1.78
N GLY A 90 4.08 -9.18 2.53
CA GLY A 90 5.40 -9.56 2.04
C GLY A 90 5.99 -8.55 1.07
N LEU A 91 5.68 -7.27 1.29
CA LEU A 91 6.15 -6.18 0.42
C LEU A 91 7.65 -6.27 0.17
N ASN A 92 8.02 -6.24 -1.11
CA ASN A 92 9.40 -6.16 -1.55
C ASN A 92 9.46 -5.32 -2.83
N MET A 93 10.67 -5.03 -3.29
CA MET A 93 10.87 -4.18 -4.48
C MET A 93 10.23 -4.76 -5.73
N SER A 94 10.36 -6.07 -5.94
CA SER A 94 9.78 -6.71 -7.13
C SER A 94 8.26 -6.60 -7.15
N MET A 95 7.62 -6.79 -6.01
CA MET A 95 6.18 -6.62 -5.87
C MET A 95 5.76 -5.18 -6.16
N LEU A 96 6.47 -4.21 -5.61
CA LEU A 96 6.17 -2.80 -5.85
C LEU A 96 6.31 -2.44 -7.33
N LEU A 97 7.39 -2.87 -7.97
CA LEU A 97 7.60 -2.59 -9.40
C LEU A 97 6.54 -3.26 -10.26
N THR A 98 6.13 -4.49 -9.93
CA THR A 98 5.04 -5.16 -10.64
C THR A 98 3.74 -4.39 -10.52
N ALA A 99 3.41 -3.93 -9.31
CA ALA A 99 2.19 -3.16 -9.07
C ALA A 99 2.20 -1.85 -9.87
N LEU A 100 3.30 -1.12 -9.85
CA LEU A 100 3.45 0.13 -10.58
C LEU A 100 3.33 -0.07 -12.09
N ASP A 101 3.88 -1.17 -12.61
CA ASP A 101 3.86 -1.47 -14.04
C ASP A 101 2.47 -1.90 -14.51
N GLN A 102 1.79 -2.76 -13.75
CA GLN A 102 0.55 -3.41 -14.19
C GLN A 102 -0.72 -2.63 -13.87
N ARG A 103 -0.68 -1.67 -12.95
CA ARG A 103 -1.89 -0.99 -12.47
C ARG A 103 -2.68 -0.23 -13.53
N GLU A 104 -2.07 0.08 -14.65
CA GLU A 104 -2.75 0.77 -15.74
C GLU A 104 -3.45 -0.19 -16.71
N PHE A 105 -3.13 -1.49 -16.61
CA PHE A 105 -3.60 -2.49 -17.56
C PHE A 105 -4.65 -3.44 -17.01
N CYS A 106 -4.94 -3.39 -15.71
CA CYS A 106 -5.90 -4.30 -15.10
C CYS A 106 -6.64 -3.64 -13.94
N GLY A 107 -7.73 -4.28 -13.51
CA GLY A 107 -8.50 -3.83 -12.36
C GLY A 107 -7.85 -4.27 -11.05
N LEU A 108 -8.43 -3.85 -9.93
CA LEU A 108 -7.86 -4.07 -8.59
C LEU A 108 -7.66 -5.55 -8.26
N THR A 109 -8.66 -6.39 -8.49
CA THR A 109 -8.58 -7.82 -8.18
C THR A 109 -7.50 -8.51 -9.00
N GLU A 110 -7.41 -8.20 -10.28
CA GLU A 110 -6.39 -8.76 -11.14
C GLU A 110 -5.00 -8.26 -10.77
N LEU A 111 -4.87 -6.97 -10.45
CA LEU A 111 -3.60 -6.40 -10.01
C LEU A 111 -3.10 -7.11 -8.74
N ALA A 112 -3.97 -7.37 -7.79
CA ALA A 112 -3.60 -8.08 -6.57
C ALA A 112 -3.08 -9.49 -6.88
N ARG A 113 -3.63 -10.17 -7.89
CA ARG A 113 -3.14 -11.49 -8.29
C ARG A 113 -1.76 -11.42 -8.94
N GLU A 114 -1.49 -10.39 -9.74
CA GLU A 114 -0.22 -10.26 -10.45
C GLU A 114 0.94 -9.95 -9.50
N CYS A 115 0.67 -9.32 -8.37
CA CYS A 115 1.68 -9.05 -7.36
C CYS A 115 1.81 -10.22 -6.40
#